data_3fee81ae374468fbef264c6fada50c6c
#
_entry.id   3fee81ae374468fbef264c6fada50c6c
#
_cell.length_a   1.000
_cell.length_b   1.000
_cell.length_c   1.000
_cell.angle_alpha   90.00
_cell.angle_beta   90.00
_cell.angle_gamma   90.00
#
_symmetry.space_group_name_H-M   'P 1'
#
loop_
_entity.id
_entity.type
_entity.pdbx_description
1 polymer ?
#
loop_
_entity_poly.entity_id
_entity_poly.type
_entity_poly.pdbx_seq_one_letter_code
_entity_poly.pdbx_strand_id
1 'polypeptide(L)'
;MTTPQIIAHRGASYLAPENTLVAFRKAMEIGADGVEMDVQKTYDNELVIHHDYMVDMHTDISGQIYDLTMGELKALDFGSWKDAIYANERIATLQEALELCAGMEGTQVQLELKSPLEDDPDFVPRVLDAVRAAGLTDRLTLISFHHSQLRQAKQLMPELKVGALTYGAFLSMVLPPPVVWKDLGLVNSMDEPFSEENCIDLRNNLIYRTVADKVDMLRANFPGETVEQVIGHLEEQADVAAYIKTLDFPVDIVSCEYHTAYSNPELVNQLHAMGIQAAFWTVDTQDAVRSLLPLGPDCIGWFLPTVNDI
;
A
#
# COMPACT_ATOMS: atom_id res chain seq x y z
N MET A 1 24.78 -11.13 -5.42
CA MET A 1 23.40 -10.68 -5.14
C MET A 1 23.51 -9.33 -4.49
N THR A 2 22.79 -8.34 -4.94
CA THR A 2 22.70 -7.04 -4.27
C THR A 2 21.81 -7.20 -3.04
N THR A 3 22.16 -6.54 -1.94
CA THR A 3 21.27 -6.47 -0.77
C THR A 3 20.02 -5.69 -1.16
N PRO A 4 18.79 -6.17 -0.88
CA PRO A 4 17.58 -5.43 -1.18
C PRO A 4 17.49 -4.16 -0.35
N GLN A 5 16.84 -3.13 -0.89
CA GLN A 5 16.49 -1.94 -0.12
C GLN A 5 15.39 -2.27 0.89
N ILE A 6 15.55 -1.77 2.10
CA ILE A 6 14.57 -1.90 3.17
C ILE A 6 13.73 -0.63 3.24
N ILE A 7 12.47 -0.74 2.85
CA ILE A 7 11.51 0.36 2.85
C ILE A 7 10.56 0.17 4.05
N ALA A 8 10.60 1.10 4.98
CA ALA A 8 9.75 1.06 6.17
C ALA A 8 8.29 1.34 5.81
N HIS A 9 7.44 0.32 5.89
CA HIS A 9 6.02 0.37 5.54
C HIS A 9 5.26 1.28 6.49
N ARG A 10 4.72 2.39 5.98
CA ARG A 10 4.08 3.49 6.72
C ARG A 10 5.02 4.11 7.78
N GLY A 11 6.32 4.13 7.47
CA GLY A 11 7.39 4.45 8.43
C GLY A 11 7.71 3.30 9.38
N ALA A 12 8.32 3.58 10.53
CA ALA A 12 8.58 2.57 11.57
C ALA A 12 7.28 2.22 12.32
N SER A 13 6.27 1.74 11.61
CA SER A 13 4.89 1.54 12.09
C SER A 13 4.77 0.53 13.23
N TYR A 14 5.73 -0.37 13.41
CA TYR A 14 5.82 -1.21 14.60
C TYR A 14 6.12 -0.39 15.87
N LEU A 15 6.99 0.62 15.77
CA LEU A 15 7.52 1.40 16.90
C LEU A 15 6.78 2.72 17.16
N ALA A 16 6.14 3.29 16.15
CA ALA A 16 5.44 4.57 16.20
C ALA A 16 4.11 4.51 15.45
N PRO A 17 3.18 5.44 15.67
CA PRO A 17 1.92 5.46 14.92
C PRO A 17 2.21 5.61 13.42
N GLU A 18 1.67 4.70 12.63
CA GLU A 18 1.88 4.64 11.18
C GLU A 18 1.48 5.93 10.47
N ASN A 19 2.12 6.20 9.33
CA ASN A 19 1.82 7.37 8.50
C ASN A 19 1.93 8.72 9.23
N THR A 20 2.82 8.80 10.24
CA THR A 20 3.12 10.04 10.96
C THR A 20 4.55 10.48 10.74
N LEU A 21 4.81 11.78 10.94
CA LEU A 21 6.17 12.32 10.82
C LEU A 21 7.14 11.68 11.81
N VAL A 22 6.67 11.28 12.99
CA VAL A 22 7.49 10.57 13.98
C VAL A 22 7.86 9.17 13.51
N ALA A 23 6.94 8.45 12.84
CA ALA A 23 7.22 7.13 12.27
C ALA A 23 8.27 7.20 11.16
N PHE A 24 8.21 8.22 10.30
CA PHE A 24 9.19 8.42 9.22
C PHE A 24 10.58 8.75 9.76
N ARG A 25 10.70 9.66 10.74
CA ARG A 25 12.00 9.93 11.41
C ARG A 25 12.57 8.67 12.03
N LYS A 26 11.73 7.93 12.76
CA LYS A 26 12.15 6.70 13.45
C LYS A 26 12.61 5.61 12.47
N ALA A 27 11.99 5.51 11.30
CA ALA A 27 12.43 4.59 10.25
C ALA A 27 13.88 4.85 9.83
N MET A 28 14.24 6.11 9.63
CA MET A 28 15.61 6.48 9.27
C MET A 28 16.59 6.30 10.43
N GLU A 29 16.15 6.57 11.67
CA GLU A 29 16.97 6.36 12.88
C GLU A 29 17.36 4.88 13.06
N ILE A 30 16.49 3.95 12.70
CA ILE A 30 16.77 2.50 12.79
C ILE A 30 17.48 1.93 11.56
N GLY A 31 17.78 2.79 10.55
CA GLY A 31 18.60 2.43 9.40
C GLY A 31 17.84 1.87 8.19
N ALA A 32 16.56 2.19 8.03
CA ALA A 32 15.85 1.89 6.79
C ALA A 32 16.45 2.70 5.62
N ASP A 33 16.42 2.14 4.40
CA ASP A 33 16.86 2.83 3.18
C ASP A 33 15.82 3.85 2.71
N GLY A 34 14.57 3.70 3.14
CA GLY A 34 13.48 4.59 2.78
C GLY A 34 12.23 4.36 3.60
N VAL A 35 11.21 5.12 3.26
CA VAL A 35 9.87 5.05 3.85
C VAL A 35 8.83 4.86 2.76
N GLU A 36 7.81 4.10 3.09
CA GLU A 36 6.59 4.07 2.32
C GLU A 36 5.52 4.86 3.08
N MET A 37 4.62 5.50 2.34
CA MET A 37 3.52 6.32 2.87
C MET A 37 2.34 6.36 1.91
N ASP A 38 1.14 6.53 2.48
CA ASP A 38 -0.13 6.51 1.75
C ASP A 38 -0.71 7.92 1.63
N VAL A 39 -0.98 8.40 0.41
CA VAL A 39 -1.58 9.71 0.20
C VAL A 39 -3.06 9.60 -0.16
N GLN A 40 -3.88 10.38 0.51
CA GLN A 40 -5.31 10.56 0.25
C GLN A 40 -5.66 12.04 0.09
N LYS A 41 -6.89 12.30 -0.36
CA LYS A 41 -7.42 13.65 -0.52
C LYS A 41 -8.59 13.89 0.45
N THR A 42 -8.60 15.05 1.11
CA THR A 42 -9.65 15.50 2.01
C THR A 42 -10.83 16.15 1.27
N TYR A 43 -11.92 16.45 1.98
CA TYR A 43 -13.09 17.16 1.45
C TYR A 43 -12.73 18.52 0.83
N ASP A 44 -11.83 19.27 1.44
CA ASP A 44 -11.35 20.58 0.97
C ASP A 44 -10.15 20.48 0.01
N ASN A 45 -9.93 19.29 -0.57
CA ASN A 45 -8.90 18.99 -1.55
C ASN A 45 -7.45 19.12 -1.06
N GLU A 46 -7.20 19.03 0.22
CA GLU A 46 -5.85 18.91 0.74
C GLU A 46 -5.33 17.47 0.65
N LEU A 47 -4.02 17.28 0.52
CA LEU A 47 -3.38 15.97 0.46
C LEU A 47 -2.85 15.60 1.84
N VAL A 48 -3.31 14.45 2.36
CA VAL A 48 -2.96 13.93 3.69
C VAL A 48 -2.30 12.56 3.59
N ILE A 49 -1.51 12.23 4.60
CA ILE A 49 -0.87 10.92 4.72
C ILE A 49 -1.66 10.05 5.69
N HIS A 50 -2.37 9.07 5.16
CA HIS A 50 -3.16 8.10 5.94
C HIS A 50 -3.50 6.88 5.09
N HIS A 51 -3.47 5.67 5.67
CA HIS A 51 -3.73 4.43 4.92
C HIS A 51 -5.22 4.16 4.74
N ASP A 52 -5.97 4.09 5.86
CA ASP A 52 -7.37 3.70 5.82
C ASP A 52 -8.24 4.83 5.26
N TYR A 53 -9.32 4.48 4.54
CA TYR A 53 -10.28 5.49 4.11
C TYR A 53 -11.09 6.05 5.28
N MET A 54 -11.19 5.31 6.38
CA MET A 54 -11.86 5.70 7.63
C MET A 54 -10.82 6.11 8.68
N VAL A 55 -11.18 7.05 9.57
CA VAL A 55 -10.32 7.48 10.68
C VAL A 55 -10.50 6.66 11.96
N ASP A 56 -11.45 5.74 11.99
CA ASP A 56 -11.96 5.01 13.15
C ASP A 56 -10.91 4.19 13.89
N MET A 57 -9.95 3.62 13.14
CA MET A 57 -8.91 2.78 13.72
C MET A 57 -7.84 3.58 14.49
N HIS A 58 -7.71 4.87 14.18
CA HIS A 58 -6.62 5.70 14.67
C HIS A 58 -7.07 6.91 15.48
N THR A 59 -8.39 7.15 15.58
CA THR A 59 -8.98 8.27 16.31
C THR A 59 -10.21 7.85 17.12
N ASP A 60 -10.76 8.77 17.90
CA ASP A 60 -11.96 8.58 18.73
C ASP A 60 -13.27 8.94 18.01
N ILE A 61 -13.20 9.28 16.71
CA ILE A 61 -14.39 9.55 15.88
C ILE A 61 -14.50 8.58 14.73
N SER A 62 -15.67 8.52 14.12
CA SER A 62 -15.93 7.79 12.87
C SER A 62 -16.12 8.77 11.73
N GLY A 63 -15.53 8.46 10.56
CA GLY A 63 -15.66 9.26 9.35
C GLY A 63 -14.66 8.89 8.28
N GLN A 64 -14.99 9.26 7.04
CA GLN A 64 -14.09 9.03 5.91
C GLN A 64 -13.16 10.22 5.73
N ILE A 65 -11.90 9.97 5.34
CA ILE A 65 -10.91 11.04 5.08
C ILE A 65 -11.46 12.06 4.08
N TYR A 66 -12.07 11.61 2.99
CA TYR A 66 -12.56 12.50 1.93
C TYR A 66 -13.83 13.28 2.29
N ASP A 67 -14.52 12.95 3.39
CA ASP A 67 -15.68 13.68 3.92
C ASP A 67 -15.27 14.74 4.97
N LEU A 68 -14.03 14.72 5.44
CA LEU A 68 -13.49 15.62 6.45
C LEU A 68 -12.56 16.66 5.83
N THR A 69 -12.62 17.88 6.35
CA THR A 69 -11.67 18.94 6.00
C THR A 69 -10.32 18.72 6.68
N MET A 70 -9.26 19.30 6.11
CA MET A 70 -7.94 19.30 6.74
C MET A 70 -7.99 19.87 8.18
N GLY A 71 -8.79 20.92 8.40
CA GLY A 71 -8.96 21.54 9.72
C GLY A 71 -9.55 20.58 10.74
N GLU A 72 -10.56 19.79 10.38
CA GLU A 72 -11.15 18.77 11.23
C GLU A 72 -10.17 17.65 11.50
N LEU A 73 -9.48 17.13 10.49
CA LEU A 73 -8.47 16.07 10.64
C LEU A 73 -7.30 16.51 11.54
N LYS A 74 -6.79 17.72 11.38
CA LYS A 74 -5.71 18.27 12.23
C LYS A 74 -6.12 18.49 13.69
N ALA A 75 -7.41 18.51 14.01
CA ALA A 75 -7.88 18.59 15.39
C ALA A 75 -7.84 17.23 16.13
N LEU A 76 -7.80 16.12 15.40
CA LEU A 76 -7.83 14.76 15.96
C LEU A 76 -6.44 14.30 16.42
N ASP A 77 -6.42 13.36 17.35
CA ASP A 77 -5.22 12.67 17.83
C ASP A 77 -5.01 11.37 17.05
N PHE A 78 -3.96 11.33 16.23
CA PHE A 78 -3.57 10.17 15.44
C PHE A 78 -2.42 9.36 16.08
N GLY A 79 -2.09 9.60 17.33
CA GLY A 79 -0.97 8.94 18.00
C GLY A 79 -1.33 8.09 19.20
N SER A 80 -2.29 8.52 20.04
CA SER A 80 -2.63 7.85 21.29
C SER A 80 -3.10 6.41 21.15
N TRP A 81 -3.66 6.04 20.01
CA TRP A 81 -4.06 4.66 19.71
C TRP A 81 -2.86 3.69 19.74
N LYS A 82 -1.66 4.17 19.38
CA LYS A 82 -0.42 3.38 19.38
C LYS A 82 0.19 3.27 20.75
N ASP A 83 0.40 4.40 21.40
CA ASP A 83 0.93 4.51 22.76
C ASP A 83 0.71 5.94 23.28
N ALA A 84 0.50 6.08 24.59
CA ALA A 84 0.29 7.37 25.24
C ALA A 84 1.46 8.37 25.05
N ILE A 85 2.67 7.90 24.79
CA ILE A 85 3.83 8.76 24.47
C ILE A 85 3.67 9.55 23.17
N TYR A 86 2.80 9.08 22.27
CA TYR A 86 2.48 9.71 21.00
C TYR A 86 1.18 10.55 21.06
N ALA A 87 0.67 10.80 22.26
CA ALA A 87 -0.52 11.63 22.42
C ALA A 87 -0.33 12.99 21.74
N ASN A 88 -1.36 13.41 21.01
CA ASN A 88 -1.40 14.63 20.20
C ASN A 88 -0.55 14.62 18.92
N GLU A 89 -0.04 13.46 18.46
CA GLU A 89 0.42 13.39 17.07
C GLU A 89 -0.75 13.72 16.13
N ARG A 90 -0.44 14.46 15.06
CA ARG A 90 -1.45 14.92 14.10
C ARG A 90 -1.25 14.24 12.77
N ILE A 91 -2.33 14.09 12.01
CA ILE A 91 -2.23 13.65 10.63
C ILE A 91 -1.26 14.56 9.86
N ALA A 92 -0.36 13.98 9.09
CA ALA A 92 0.57 14.73 8.27
C ALA A 92 -0.07 15.13 6.94
N THR A 93 0.23 16.32 6.43
CA THR A 93 0.00 16.65 5.03
C THR A 93 1.06 15.97 4.17
N LEU A 94 0.75 15.74 2.89
CA LEU A 94 1.76 15.26 1.93
C LEU A 94 2.96 16.21 1.89
N GLN A 95 2.74 17.51 1.92
CA GLN A 95 3.83 18.50 1.93
C GLN A 95 4.74 18.33 3.14
N GLU A 96 4.19 18.24 4.36
CA GLU A 96 4.98 18.04 5.59
C GLU A 96 5.82 16.75 5.52
N ALA A 97 5.26 15.66 4.99
CA ALA A 97 5.94 14.38 4.86
C ALA A 97 7.07 14.44 3.80
N LEU A 98 6.80 15.03 2.65
CA LEU A 98 7.79 15.18 1.58
C LEU A 98 8.93 16.14 1.97
N GLU A 99 8.63 17.25 2.66
CA GLU A 99 9.65 18.19 3.18
C GLU A 99 10.56 17.48 4.20
N LEU A 100 9.97 16.66 5.08
CA LEU A 100 10.74 15.83 6.02
C LEU A 100 11.70 14.89 5.27
N CYS A 101 11.21 14.15 4.28
CA CYS A 101 12.01 13.20 3.50
C CYS A 101 13.08 13.92 2.64
N ALA A 102 12.76 15.11 2.12
CA ALA A 102 13.72 15.92 1.36
C ALA A 102 14.92 16.34 2.23
N GLY A 103 14.67 16.64 3.51
CA GLY A 103 15.69 16.97 4.52
C GLY A 103 16.54 15.79 4.98
N MET A 104 16.14 14.55 4.72
CA MET A 104 16.88 13.34 5.08
C MET A 104 17.65 12.81 3.87
N GLU A 105 18.98 12.97 3.90
CA GLU A 105 19.85 12.61 2.77
C GLU A 105 19.77 11.12 2.44
N GLY A 106 19.63 10.80 1.15
CA GLY A 106 19.62 9.43 0.65
C GLY A 106 18.30 8.66 0.83
N THR A 107 17.34 9.20 1.60
CA THR A 107 16.05 8.53 1.85
C THR A 107 15.28 8.30 0.55
N GLN A 108 14.93 7.04 0.30
CA GLN A 108 13.98 6.66 -0.76
C GLN A 108 12.55 6.83 -0.26
N VAL A 109 11.63 7.20 -1.15
CA VAL A 109 10.21 7.34 -0.82
C VAL A 109 9.39 6.46 -1.75
N GLN A 110 8.56 5.60 -1.20
CA GLN A 110 7.46 4.97 -1.94
C GLN A 110 6.17 5.67 -1.51
N LEU A 111 5.49 6.30 -2.46
CA LEU A 111 4.25 7.04 -2.21
C LEU A 111 3.09 6.30 -2.85
N GLU A 112 2.23 5.68 -2.03
CA GLU A 112 1.03 5.01 -2.51
C GLU A 112 -0.09 6.00 -2.77
N LEU A 113 -0.63 5.97 -3.98
CA LEU A 113 -1.85 6.69 -4.34
C LEU A 113 -3.06 5.92 -3.81
N LYS A 114 -3.73 6.47 -2.81
CA LYS A 114 -4.98 5.95 -2.25
C LYS A 114 -6.12 6.93 -2.51
N SER A 115 -6.89 6.64 -3.55
CA SER A 115 -8.09 7.41 -3.84
C SER A 115 -9.30 6.49 -3.78
N PRO A 116 -10.35 6.83 -3.00
CA PRO A 116 -11.59 6.08 -3.04
C PRO A 116 -12.35 6.30 -4.35
N LEU A 117 -11.93 7.28 -5.15
CA LEU A 117 -12.48 7.62 -6.46
C LEU A 117 -11.37 7.44 -7.50
N GLU A 118 -11.38 6.33 -8.22
CA GLU A 118 -10.39 6.04 -9.25
C GLU A 118 -10.32 7.14 -10.33
N ASP A 119 -11.46 7.72 -10.65
CA ASP A 119 -11.62 8.73 -11.71
C ASP A 119 -11.48 10.19 -11.22
N ASP A 120 -10.86 10.45 -10.06
CA ASP A 120 -10.61 11.83 -9.63
C ASP A 120 -9.53 12.49 -10.51
N PRO A 121 -9.89 13.39 -11.43
CA PRO A 121 -8.97 13.90 -12.43
C PRO A 121 -7.87 14.80 -11.84
N ASP A 122 -8.10 15.36 -10.65
CA ASP A 122 -7.21 16.33 -10.02
C ASP A 122 -6.25 15.67 -9.02
N PHE A 123 -6.50 14.46 -8.59
CA PHE A 123 -5.72 13.80 -7.54
C PHE A 123 -4.26 13.57 -7.96
N VAL A 124 -4.04 12.83 -9.03
CA VAL A 124 -2.69 12.53 -9.53
C VAL A 124 -1.91 13.81 -9.88
N PRO A 125 -2.46 14.78 -10.65
CA PRO A 125 -1.75 16.04 -10.93
C PRO A 125 -1.28 16.78 -9.67
N ARG A 126 -2.14 16.88 -8.64
CA ARG A 126 -1.80 17.56 -7.37
C ARG A 126 -0.68 16.85 -6.61
N VAL A 127 -0.71 15.51 -6.58
CA VAL A 127 0.37 14.72 -5.96
C VAL A 127 1.69 14.96 -6.69
N LEU A 128 1.68 14.93 -8.04
CA LEU A 128 2.88 15.19 -8.84
C LEU A 128 3.44 16.60 -8.65
N ASP A 129 2.58 17.60 -8.51
CA ASP A 129 3.00 18.97 -8.22
C ASP A 129 3.69 19.07 -6.84
N ALA A 130 3.16 18.40 -5.82
CA ALA A 130 3.79 18.34 -4.50
C ALA A 130 5.16 17.63 -4.55
N VAL A 131 5.27 16.51 -5.26
CA VAL A 131 6.55 15.78 -5.45
C VAL A 131 7.58 16.65 -6.14
N ARG A 132 7.20 17.35 -7.20
CA ARG A 132 8.07 18.26 -7.92
C ARG A 132 8.52 19.43 -7.04
N ALA A 133 7.61 20.03 -6.29
CA ALA A 133 7.90 21.13 -5.37
C ALA A 133 8.89 20.74 -4.27
N ALA A 134 8.79 19.50 -3.77
CA ALA A 134 9.70 18.94 -2.76
C ALA A 134 11.08 18.55 -3.32
N GLY A 135 11.27 18.51 -4.66
CA GLY A 135 12.53 18.10 -5.29
C GLY A 135 12.87 16.63 -5.10
N LEU A 136 11.88 15.77 -4.98
CA LEU A 136 12.05 14.34 -4.68
C LEU A 136 11.90 13.41 -5.90
N THR A 137 11.74 13.95 -7.11
CA THR A 137 11.48 13.18 -8.34
C THR A 137 12.46 12.00 -8.53
N ASP A 138 13.75 12.19 -8.22
CA ASP A 138 14.79 11.17 -8.41
C ASP A 138 14.83 10.11 -7.28
N ARG A 139 14.21 10.39 -6.14
CA ARG A 139 14.22 9.53 -4.95
C ARG A 139 12.83 8.97 -4.59
N LEU A 140 11.81 9.29 -5.39
CA LEU A 140 10.45 8.86 -5.16
C LEU A 140 9.98 7.88 -6.23
N THR A 141 9.34 6.82 -5.80
CA THR A 141 8.57 5.90 -6.64
C THR A 141 7.10 6.03 -6.27
N LEU A 142 6.27 6.38 -7.24
CA LEU A 142 4.82 6.42 -7.06
C LEU A 142 4.26 5.01 -7.24
N ILE A 143 3.53 4.52 -6.25
CA ILE A 143 2.96 3.17 -6.28
C ILE A 143 1.43 3.22 -6.17
N SER A 144 0.73 2.26 -6.73
CA SER A 144 -0.74 2.16 -6.64
C SER A 144 -1.25 0.79 -7.04
N PHE A 145 -2.38 0.39 -6.46
CA PHE A 145 -3.24 -0.70 -6.96
C PHE A 145 -4.10 -0.23 -8.16
N HIS A 146 -4.36 1.08 -8.26
CA HIS A 146 -5.07 1.69 -9.40
C HIS A 146 -4.08 2.03 -10.52
N HIS A 147 -3.86 1.09 -11.44
CA HIS A 147 -2.85 1.22 -12.50
C HIS A 147 -3.20 2.31 -13.53
N SER A 148 -4.48 2.70 -13.65
CA SER A 148 -4.92 3.89 -14.40
C SER A 148 -4.27 5.17 -13.91
N GLN A 149 -4.12 5.33 -12.58
CA GLN A 149 -3.46 6.49 -11.95
C GLN A 149 -1.95 6.50 -12.25
N LEU A 150 -1.29 5.33 -12.24
CA LEU A 150 0.13 5.23 -12.63
C LEU A 150 0.33 5.57 -14.11
N ARG A 151 -0.58 5.15 -15.00
CA ARG A 151 -0.59 5.54 -16.41
C ARG A 151 -0.69 7.06 -16.54
N GLN A 152 -1.63 7.69 -15.83
CA GLN A 152 -1.77 9.15 -15.80
C GLN A 152 -0.49 9.84 -15.30
N ALA A 153 0.12 9.32 -14.24
CA ALA A 153 1.38 9.84 -13.70
C ALA A 153 2.50 9.80 -14.74
N LYS A 154 2.69 8.67 -15.44
CA LYS A 154 3.67 8.53 -16.52
C LYS A 154 3.43 9.45 -17.72
N GLN A 155 2.16 9.75 -18.03
CA GLN A 155 1.83 10.72 -19.07
C GLN A 155 2.20 12.17 -18.68
N LEU A 156 2.03 12.53 -17.39
CA LEU A 156 2.27 13.89 -16.89
C LEU A 156 3.73 14.12 -16.44
N MET A 157 4.42 13.04 -16.00
CA MET A 157 5.80 13.07 -15.50
C MET A 157 6.52 11.77 -15.91
N PRO A 158 6.96 11.66 -17.18
CA PRO A 158 7.55 10.42 -17.73
C PRO A 158 8.80 9.95 -16.99
N GLU A 159 9.57 10.87 -16.40
CA GLU A 159 10.80 10.61 -15.65
C GLU A 159 10.56 10.01 -14.27
N LEU A 160 9.38 10.22 -13.67
CA LEU A 160 9.05 9.67 -12.35
C LEU A 160 8.95 8.14 -12.41
N LYS A 161 9.59 7.47 -11.47
CA LYS A 161 9.42 6.03 -11.32
C LYS A 161 8.01 5.68 -10.84
N VAL A 162 7.44 4.63 -11.43
CA VAL A 162 6.15 4.08 -10.99
C VAL A 162 6.24 2.60 -10.68
N GLY A 163 5.49 2.18 -9.65
CA GLY A 163 5.44 0.81 -9.19
C GLY A 163 4.02 0.26 -9.18
N ALA A 164 3.78 -0.84 -9.89
CA ALA A 164 2.49 -1.51 -9.85
C ALA A 164 2.38 -2.36 -8.58
N LEU A 165 1.41 -2.03 -7.72
CA LEU A 165 1.00 -2.89 -6.61
C LEU A 165 0.10 -3.99 -7.14
N THR A 166 0.34 -5.24 -6.71
CA THR A 166 -0.48 -6.39 -7.09
C THR A 166 -0.71 -7.31 -5.91
N TYR A 167 -1.87 -7.95 -5.88
CA TYR A 167 -2.16 -9.00 -4.89
C TYR A 167 -1.47 -10.32 -5.25
N GLY A 168 -1.13 -10.50 -6.54
CA GLY A 168 -0.55 -11.74 -7.04
C GLY A 168 -1.44 -12.94 -6.72
N ALA A 169 -0.81 -14.05 -6.35
CA ALA A 169 -1.50 -15.30 -6.02
C ALA A 169 -1.99 -15.40 -4.56
N PHE A 170 -1.85 -14.34 -3.75
CA PHE A 170 -2.08 -14.40 -2.30
C PHE A 170 -3.46 -14.95 -1.96
N LEU A 171 -4.53 -14.41 -2.54
CA LEU A 171 -5.89 -14.83 -2.19
C LEU A 171 -6.18 -16.27 -2.56
N SER A 172 -5.63 -16.77 -3.66
CA SER A 172 -5.78 -18.19 -4.05
C SER A 172 -5.04 -19.14 -3.13
N MET A 173 -4.09 -18.64 -2.32
CA MET A 173 -3.35 -19.44 -1.33
C MET A 173 -4.04 -19.48 0.04
N VAL A 174 -4.79 -18.46 0.40
CA VAL A 174 -5.35 -18.30 1.76
C VAL A 174 -6.87 -18.45 1.83
N LEU A 175 -7.56 -18.24 0.73
CA LEU A 175 -9.01 -18.44 0.62
C LEU A 175 -9.33 -19.66 -0.24
N PRO A 176 -10.48 -20.31 0.00
CA PRO A 176 -10.94 -21.37 -0.88
C PRO A 176 -11.19 -20.81 -2.30
N PRO A 177 -11.26 -21.68 -3.33
CA PRO A 177 -11.58 -21.22 -4.68
C PRO A 177 -12.87 -20.40 -4.71
N PRO A 178 -12.91 -19.26 -5.45
CA PRO A 178 -14.08 -18.36 -5.46
C PRO A 178 -15.42 -19.04 -5.78
N VAL A 179 -15.39 -20.08 -6.60
CA VAL A 179 -16.58 -20.86 -6.98
C VAL A 179 -17.36 -21.43 -5.80
N VAL A 180 -16.71 -21.62 -4.64
CA VAL A 180 -17.36 -22.14 -3.43
C VAL A 180 -17.65 -21.08 -2.37
N TRP A 181 -17.34 -19.81 -2.59
CA TRP A 181 -17.50 -18.77 -1.57
C TRP A 181 -18.94 -18.61 -1.09
N LYS A 182 -19.89 -18.62 -2.02
CA LYS A 182 -21.32 -18.57 -1.68
C LYS A 182 -21.77 -19.82 -0.90
N ASP A 183 -21.34 -21.00 -1.33
CA ASP A 183 -21.72 -22.26 -0.68
C ASP A 183 -21.11 -22.38 0.71
N LEU A 184 -19.94 -21.79 0.95
CA LEU A 184 -19.29 -21.71 2.26
C LEU A 184 -19.81 -20.55 3.11
N GLY A 185 -20.71 -19.71 2.59
CA GLY A 185 -21.27 -18.56 3.29
C GLY A 185 -20.24 -17.44 3.51
N LEU A 186 -19.20 -17.35 2.69
CA LEU A 186 -18.23 -16.24 2.75
C LEU A 186 -18.80 -14.96 2.14
N VAL A 187 -19.70 -15.10 1.18
CA VAL A 187 -20.49 -14.03 0.60
C VAL A 187 -21.94 -14.48 0.45
N ASN A 188 -22.88 -13.54 0.50
CA ASN A 188 -24.30 -13.81 0.28
C ASN A 188 -24.63 -13.93 -1.23
N SER A 189 -23.99 -13.11 -2.05
CA SER A 189 -24.19 -13.05 -3.50
C SER A 189 -22.88 -12.71 -4.20
N MET A 190 -22.66 -13.31 -5.37
CA MET A 190 -21.52 -13.00 -6.25
C MET A 190 -21.77 -11.75 -7.09
N ASP A 191 -23.05 -11.46 -7.40
CA ASP A 191 -23.49 -10.36 -8.26
C ASP A 191 -23.72 -9.04 -7.49
N GLU A 192 -23.61 -9.08 -6.17
CA GLU A 192 -23.76 -7.90 -5.30
C GLU A 192 -22.39 -7.29 -4.99
N PRO A 193 -22.33 -6.00 -4.59
CA PRO A 193 -21.09 -5.35 -4.21
C PRO A 193 -20.30 -6.13 -3.17
N PHE A 194 -18.98 -6.10 -3.29
CA PHE A 194 -18.06 -6.69 -2.31
C PHE A 194 -18.02 -5.78 -1.06
N SER A 195 -19.08 -5.75 -0.29
CA SER A 195 -19.35 -4.87 0.86
C SER A 195 -19.50 -5.67 2.16
N GLU A 196 -19.55 -4.95 3.28
CA GLU A 196 -19.81 -5.58 4.59
C GLU A 196 -21.18 -6.24 4.68
N GLU A 197 -22.19 -5.71 3.98
CA GLU A 197 -23.53 -6.30 3.96
C GLU A 197 -23.58 -7.61 3.17
N ASN A 198 -22.77 -7.73 2.13
CA ASN A 198 -22.73 -8.90 1.26
C ASN A 198 -21.74 -9.97 1.74
N CYS A 199 -20.71 -9.60 2.49
CA CYS A 199 -19.69 -10.52 2.99
C CYS A 199 -19.90 -10.83 4.46
N ILE A 200 -19.57 -12.07 4.88
CA ILE A 200 -19.55 -12.38 6.32
C ILE A 200 -18.42 -11.63 7.01
N ASP A 201 -18.60 -11.36 8.30
CA ASP A 201 -17.51 -10.84 9.13
C ASP A 201 -16.45 -11.95 9.35
N LEU A 202 -15.39 -11.91 8.57
CA LEU A 202 -14.29 -12.87 8.64
C LEU A 202 -13.55 -12.83 9.98
N ARG A 203 -13.57 -11.73 10.73
CA ARG A 203 -12.94 -11.62 12.06
C ARG A 203 -13.57 -12.60 13.06
N ASN A 204 -14.86 -12.86 12.91
CA ASN A 204 -15.59 -13.83 13.73
C ASN A 204 -15.50 -15.27 13.19
N ASN A 205 -14.88 -15.48 12.03
CA ASN A 205 -14.69 -16.80 11.45
C ASN A 205 -13.38 -17.43 11.92
N LEU A 206 -13.46 -18.61 12.58
CA LEU A 206 -12.28 -19.29 13.15
C LEU A 206 -11.22 -19.67 12.11
N ILE A 207 -11.62 -19.90 10.86
CA ILE A 207 -10.75 -20.34 9.78
C ILE A 207 -10.11 -19.14 9.08
N TYR A 208 -10.91 -18.10 8.78
CA TYR A 208 -10.49 -17.00 7.89
C TYR A 208 -10.15 -15.68 8.62
N ARG A 209 -10.26 -15.63 9.96
CA ARG A 209 -9.99 -14.40 10.73
C ARG A 209 -8.59 -13.83 10.51
N THR A 210 -7.61 -14.68 10.18
CA THR A 210 -6.22 -14.26 9.92
C THR A 210 -6.04 -13.52 8.61
N VAL A 211 -7.03 -13.58 7.73
CA VAL A 211 -7.03 -12.90 6.42
C VAL A 211 -8.07 -11.80 6.34
N ALA A 212 -8.79 -11.52 7.45
CA ALA A 212 -9.84 -10.51 7.48
C ALA A 212 -9.32 -9.13 7.02
N ASP A 213 -8.15 -8.70 7.51
CA ASP A 213 -7.57 -7.41 7.16
C ASP A 213 -7.26 -7.31 5.65
N LYS A 214 -6.86 -8.44 5.03
CA LYS A 214 -6.60 -8.49 3.57
C LYS A 214 -7.90 -8.39 2.77
N VAL A 215 -8.97 -9.01 3.25
CA VAL A 215 -10.30 -8.88 2.62
C VAL A 215 -10.88 -7.48 2.81
N ASP A 216 -10.66 -6.86 3.97
CA ASP A 216 -11.04 -5.46 4.21
C ASP A 216 -10.28 -4.51 3.27
N MET A 217 -9.00 -4.74 3.08
CA MET A 217 -8.18 -3.99 2.11
C MET A 217 -8.72 -4.16 0.68
N LEU A 218 -9.10 -5.38 0.27
CA LEU A 218 -9.72 -5.59 -1.05
C LEU A 218 -11.02 -4.81 -1.18
N ARG A 219 -11.91 -4.84 -0.19
CA ARG A 219 -13.15 -4.06 -0.20
C ARG A 219 -12.88 -2.57 -0.35
N ALA A 220 -11.86 -2.06 0.33
CA ALA A 220 -11.46 -0.67 0.26
C ALA A 220 -10.91 -0.27 -1.13
N ASN A 221 -10.19 -1.19 -1.78
CA ASN A 221 -9.57 -0.91 -3.09
C ASN A 221 -10.53 -1.10 -4.28
N PHE A 222 -11.68 -1.77 -4.09
CA PHE A 222 -12.68 -2.01 -5.14
C PHE A 222 -14.09 -1.56 -4.70
N PRO A 223 -14.28 -0.27 -4.36
CA PRO A 223 -15.53 0.23 -3.83
C PRO A 223 -16.65 0.13 -4.87
N GLY A 224 -17.75 -0.53 -4.50
CA GLY A 224 -18.94 -0.67 -5.36
C GLY A 224 -18.84 -1.77 -6.42
N GLU A 225 -17.70 -2.41 -6.61
CA GLU A 225 -17.59 -3.56 -7.50
C GLU A 225 -18.24 -4.80 -6.91
N THR A 226 -18.81 -5.64 -7.77
CA THR A 226 -19.38 -6.93 -7.36
C THR A 226 -18.28 -7.90 -6.95
N VAL A 227 -18.64 -8.91 -6.16
CA VAL A 227 -17.69 -9.98 -5.77
C VAL A 227 -17.07 -10.63 -7.01
N GLU A 228 -17.86 -10.87 -8.07
CA GLU A 228 -17.38 -11.47 -9.32
C GLU A 228 -16.36 -10.59 -10.04
N GLN A 229 -16.58 -9.27 -10.07
CA GLN A 229 -15.63 -8.32 -10.67
C GLN A 229 -14.30 -8.30 -9.90
N VAL A 230 -14.36 -8.19 -8.58
CA VAL A 230 -13.15 -8.22 -7.73
C VAL A 230 -12.37 -9.52 -7.93
N ILE A 231 -13.05 -10.67 -7.97
CA ILE A 231 -12.40 -11.96 -8.25
C ILE A 231 -11.75 -11.94 -9.63
N GLY A 232 -12.42 -11.40 -10.66
CA GLY A 232 -11.84 -11.27 -12.01
C GLY A 232 -10.52 -10.52 -12.00
N HIS A 233 -10.43 -9.37 -11.32
CA HIS A 233 -9.18 -8.62 -11.16
C HIS A 233 -8.07 -9.42 -10.46
N LEU A 234 -8.44 -10.20 -9.44
CA LEU A 234 -7.47 -11.01 -8.71
C LEU A 234 -6.95 -12.19 -9.56
N GLU A 235 -7.82 -12.83 -10.34
CA GLU A 235 -7.45 -13.91 -11.25
C GLU A 235 -6.54 -13.40 -12.38
N GLU A 236 -6.82 -12.22 -12.94
CA GLU A 236 -5.95 -11.56 -13.93
C GLU A 236 -4.55 -11.27 -13.37
N GLN A 237 -4.45 -10.87 -12.11
CA GLN A 237 -3.19 -10.55 -11.44
C GLN A 237 -2.46 -11.78 -10.86
N ALA A 238 -3.07 -12.96 -10.83
CA ALA A 238 -2.49 -14.14 -10.21
C ALA A 238 -1.17 -14.56 -10.86
N ASP A 239 -1.04 -14.45 -12.19
CA ASP A 239 0.23 -14.52 -12.91
C ASP A 239 0.77 -13.10 -13.12
N VAL A 240 1.47 -12.59 -12.10
CA VAL A 240 2.01 -11.22 -12.08
C VAL A 240 2.84 -10.90 -13.31
N ALA A 241 3.72 -11.81 -13.74
CA ALA A 241 4.60 -11.57 -14.90
C ALA A 241 3.82 -11.52 -16.22
N ALA A 242 2.74 -12.28 -16.36
CA ALA A 242 1.84 -12.20 -17.51
C ALA A 242 1.01 -10.91 -17.47
N TYR A 243 0.44 -10.60 -16.31
CA TYR A 243 -0.38 -9.40 -16.11
C TYR A 243 0.38 -8.11 -16.44
N ILE A 244 1.60 -7.93 -15.92
CA ILE A 244 2.39 -6.73 -16.18
C ILE A 244 2.65 -6.48 -17.66
N LYS A 245 2.75 -7.53 -18.48
CA LYS A 245 2.89 -7.40 -19.94
C LYS A 245 1.64 -6.86 -20.63
N THR A 246 0.48 -6.90 -20.00
CA THR A 246 -0.77 -6.34 -20.54
C THR A 246 -0.88 -4.83 -20.35
N LEU A 247 -0.08 -4.25 -19.45
CA LEU A 247 -0.09 -2.80 -19.17
C LEU A 247 0.47 -2.05 -20.39
N ASP A 248 -0.20 -0.98 -20.79
CA ASP A 248 0.12 -0.15 -21.96
C ASP A 248 1.01 1.07 -21.60
N PHE A 249 1.62 1.06 -20.44
CA PHE A 249 2.58 2.07 -19.95
C PHE A 249 3.77 1.39 -19.27
N PRO A 250 4.96 2.05 -19.23
CA PRO A 250 6.14 1.48 -18.59
C PRO A 250 5.98 1.45 -17.06
N VAL A 251 6.34 0.31 -16.47
CA VAL A 251 6.41 0.09 -15.03
C VAL A 251 7.88 -0.11 -14.64
N ASP A 252 8.35 0.60 -13.61
CA ASP A 252 9.74 0.56 -13.16
C ASP A 252 9.95 -0.51 -12.07
N ILE A 253 8.93 -0.74 -11.23
CA ILE A 253 8.94 -1.73 -10.16
C ILE A 253 7.59 -2.43 -10.06
N VAL A 254 7.58 -3.71 -9.73
CA VAL A 254 6.39 -4.46 -9.34
C VAL A 254 6.52 -4.82 -7.88
N SER A 255 5.52 -4.41 -7.11
CA SER A 255 5.46 -4.70 -5.68
C SER A 255 4.26 -5.57 -5.40
N CYS A 256 4.49 -6.84 -5.10
CA CYS A 256 3.42 -7.82 -4.86
C CYS A 256 3.44 -8.34 -3.43
N GLU A 257 2.31 -8.88 -3.02
CA GLU A 257 2.18 -9.55 -1.74
C GLU A 257 3.16 -10.76 -1.70
N TYR A 258 3.96 -10.87 -0.64
CA TYR A 258 5.17 -11.71 -0.61
C TYR A 258 4.91 -13.22 -0.75
N HIS A 259 3.72 -13.71 -0.40
CA HIS A 259 3.38 -15.12 -0.59
C HIS A 259 3.35 -15.52 -2.08
N THR A 260 3.19 -14.55 -2.99
CA THR A 260 3.30 -14.77 -4.43
C THR A 260 4.66 -15.36 -4.81
N ALA A 261 5.74 -14.98 -4.09
CA ALA A 261 7.06 -15.55 -4.31
C ALA A 261 7.14 -17.05 -3.97
N TYR A 262 6.29 -17.55 -3.09
CA TYR A 262 6.25 -18.98 -2.77
C TYR A 262 5.54 -19.80 -3.84
N SER A 263 4.52 -19.22 -4.50
CA SER A 263 3.83 -19.86 -5.62
C SER A 263 4.61 -19.74 -6.94
N ASN A 264 5.41 -18.67 -7.11
CA ASN A 264 6.26 -18.45 -8.28
C ASN A 264 7.67 -17.99 -7.85
N PRO A 265 8.58 -18.91 -7.47
CA PRO A 265 9.96 -18.57 -7.08
C PRO A 265 10.79 -17.91 -8.19
N GLU A 266 10.38 -18.06 -9.46
CA GLU A 266 11.03 -17.45 -10.63
C GLU A 266 10.55 -16.01 -10.90
N LEU A 267 9.58 -15.49 -10.15
CA LEU A 267 8.97 -14.18 -10.40
C LEU A 267 10.02 -13.05 -10.48
N VAL A 268 10.97 -13.01 -9.55
CA VAL A 268 12.03 -12.00 -9.55
C VAL A 268 12.84 -12.06 -10.85
N ASN A 269 13.27 -13.26 -11.27
CA ASN A 269 14.01 -13.46 -12.50
C ASN A 269 13.19 -13.05 -13.74
N GLN A 270 11.89 -13.35 -13.74
CA GLN A 270 10.97 -12.96 -14.82
C GLN A 270 10.84 -11.44 -14.94
N LEU A 271 10.69 -10.73 -13.81
CA LEU A 271 10.62 -9.26 -13.78
C LEU A 271 11.94 -8.63 -14.20
N HIS A 272 13.07 -9.11 -13.68
CA HIS A 272 14.40 -8.66 -14.08
C HIS A 272 14.68 -8.86 -15.57
N ALA A 273 14.21 -9.97 -16.16
CA ALA A 273 14.32 -10.20 -17.60
C ALA A 273 13.51 -9.18 -18.45
N MET A 274 12.53 -8.52 -17.85
CA MET A 274 11.78 -7.41 -18.46
C MET A 274 12.39 -6.03 -18.15
N GLY A 275 13.46 -5.97 -17.34
CA GLY A 275 14.08 -4.73 -16.87
C GLY A 275 13.29 -4.05 -15.73
N ILE A 276 12.44 -4.80 -15.04
CA ILE A 276 11.55 -4.32 -13.98
C ILE A 276 12.10 -4.80 -12.63
N GLN A 277 12.14 -3.91 -11.65
CA GLN A 277 12.51 -4.25 -10.28
C GLN A 277 11.40 -5.03 -9.58
N ALA A 278 11.79 -5.94 -8.68
CA ALA A 278 10.88 -6.74 -7.87
C ALA A 278 10.86 -6.29 -6.41
N ALA A 279 9.69 -6.02 -5.88
CA ALA A 279 9.47 -5.70 -4.48
C ALA A 279 8.40 -6.60 -3.85
N PHE A 280 8.46 -6.78 -2.54
CA PHE A 280 7.49 -7.56 -1.78
C PHE A 280 6.98 -6.80 -0.57
N TRP A 281 5.66 -6.86 -0.32
CA TRP A 281 4.94 -6.27 0.81
C TRP A 281 3.94 -7.27 1.40
N THR A 282 3.44 -7.12 2.60
CA THR A 282 4.07 -6.50 3.75
C THR A 282 4.82 -7.61 4.47
N VAL A 283 6.12 -7.50 4.57
CA VAL A 283 6.96 -8.54 5.19
C VAL A 283 7.06 -8.24 6.69
N ASP A 284 6.46 -9.10 7.51
CA ASP A 284 6.22 -8.88 8.94
C ASP A 284 6.98 -9.85 9.86
N THR A 285 7.72 -10.80 9.29
CA THR A 285 8.51 -11.77 10.06
C THR A 285 9.92 -11.92 9.51
N GLN A 286 10.89 -12.19 10.40
CA GLN A 286 12.27 -12.49 10.01
C GLN A 286 12.37 -13.74 9.13
N ASP A 287 11.50 -14.73 9.35
CA ASP A 287 11.51 -15.95 8.54
C ASP A 287 11.04 -15.68 7.11
N ALA A 288 10.05 -14.80 6.91
CA ALA A 288 9.65 -14.36 5.59
C ALA A 288 10.79 -13.64 4.86
N VAL A 289 11.52 -12.74 5.55
CA VAL A 289 12.71 -12.10 4.97
C VAL A 289 13.75 -13.13 4.56
N ARG A 290 14.14 -14.04 5.47
CA ARG A 290 15.14 -15.08 5.16
C ARG A 290 14.76 -15.94 3.97
N SER A 291 13.45 -16.16 3.75
CA SER A 291 12.95 -16.93 2.61
C SER A 291 12.98 -16.15 1.30
N LEU A 292 12.82 -14.82 1.36
CA LEU A 292 12.81 -13.94 0.19
C LEU A 292 14.21 -13.57 -0.30
N LEU A 293 15.17 -13.36 0.61
CA LEU A 293 16.54 -12.94 0.27
C LEU A 293 17.20 -13.79 -0.82
N PRO A 294 17.10 -15.15 -0.81
CA PRO A 294 17.68 -15.98 -1.86
C PRO A 294 17.10 -15.77 -3.25
N LEU A 295 15.89 -15.21 -3.34
CA LEU A 295 15.22 -14.92 -4.62
C LEU A 295 15.77 -13.64 -5.28
N GLY A 296 16.48 -12.79 -4.53
CA GLY A 296 17.13 -11.58 -5.00
C GLY A 296 16.17 -10.41 -5.31
N PRO A 297 15.17 -10.09 -4.45
CA PRO A 297 14.34 -8.92 -4.65
C PRO A 297 15.15 -7.64 -4.56
N ASP A 298 14.67 -6.57 -5.20
CA ASP A 298 15.29 -5.24 -5.15
C ASP A 298 14.85 -4.46 -3.91
N CYS A 299 13.60 -4.65 -3.47
CA CYS A 299 13.03 -3.98 -2.30
C CYS A 299 12.21 -4.93 -1.45
N ILE A 300 12.19 -4.65 -0.14
CA ILE A 300 11.32 -5.31 0.84
C ILE A 300 10.59 -4.23 1.63
N GLY A 301 9.25 -4.24 1.58
CA GLY A 301 8.37 -3.46 2.43
C GLY A 301 8.32 -4.06 3.84
N TRP A 302 8.92 -3.37 4.80
CA TRP A 302 9.28 -3.90 6.12
C TRP A 302 8.40 -3.37 7.26
N PHE A 303 8.01 -4.24 8.18
CA PHE A 303 7.14 -3.91 9.30
C PHE A 303 7.80 -4.09 10.70
N LEU A 304 9.02 -4.66 10.81
CA LEU A 304 9.62 -5.05 12.10
C LEU A 304 10.49 -3.97 12.78
N PRO A 305 10.80 -4.14 14.09
CA PRO A 305 11.38 -3.09 14.93
C PRO A 305 12.87 -2.78 14.67
N THR A 306 13.60 -3.63 13.95
CA THR A 306 15.03 -3.43 13.70
C THR A 306 15.45 -3.90 12.29
N VAL A 307 16.21 -3.07 11.60
CA VAL A 307 16.82 -3.41 10.30
C VAL A 307 18.07 -4.29 10.47
N ASN A 308 18.67 -4.29 11.67
CA ASN A 308 19.94 -4.99 11.94
C ASN A 308 19.79 -6.52 12.09
N ASP A 309 18.60 -7.06 12.01
CA ASP A 309 18.32 -8.50 12.15
C ASP A 309 18.15 -9.22 10.80
N ILE A 310 18.51 -8.52 9.69
CA ILE A 310 18.42 -9.03 8.31
C ILE A 310 19.72 -9.66 7.85
#